data_8656d1700b69174f342af5668af28a40
#
_entry.id   8656d1700b69174f342af5668af28a40
#
_cell.length_a   1.000
_cell.length_b   1.000
_cell.length_c   1.000
_cell.angle_alpha   90.00
_cell.angle_beta   90.00
_cell.angle_gamma   90.00
#
_symmetry.space_group_name_H-M   'P 1'
#
loop_
_entity.id
_entity.type
_entity.pdbx_description
1 polymer ?
#
loop_
_entity_poly.entity_id
_entity_poly.type
_entity_poly.pdbx_seq_one_letter_code
_entity_poly.pdbx_strand_id
1 'polypeptide(L)'
;RRKQYYMHNFLVSQPQLNFHNPEVQQAHLDAQRFWLERGVDGVRMDACVFHFHDRELRSNPPALVRDTSTVTDVNPYGMQAHIYDKTQPENIAFLQRVRAQLNEFGAVSIGEVSSDDALAQMAEYTEGGDKLHMAYSFNLLTPEFSAAHIRKQVEDFKERVKDGWASWSVGNHDAIRVVTRWGGAPGQNAGPALAKLV
;
A
#
# COMPACT_ATOMS: atom_id res chain seq x y z
N ARG A 1 -2.33 29.55 20.48
CA ARG A 1 -1.70 28.52 19.63
C ARG A 1 -0.50 27.95 20.35
N ARG A 2 -0.37 26.61 20.44
CA ARG A 2 0.67 25.91 21.23
C ARG A 2 2.07 25.96 20.60
N LYS A 3 2.24 26.51 19.37
CA LYS A 3 3.52 26.50 18.60
C LYS A 3 4.16 25.11 18.52
N GLN A 4 3.34 24.10 18.29
CA GLN A 4 3.75 22.71 18.16
C GLN A 4 3.46 22.22 16.74
N TYR A 5 4.26 21.27 16.26
CA TYR A 5 4.10 20.58 15.00
C TYR A 5 3.70 19.13 15.25
N TYR A 6 3.05 18.53 14.30
CA TYR A 6 2.75 17.10 14.28
C TYR A 6 3.05 16.56 12.88
N MET A 7 3.37 15.29 12.83
CA MET A 7 3.59 14.60 11.58
C MET A 7 2.26 14.23 10.91
N HIS A 8 2.18 14.38 9.60
CA HIS A 8 1.09 13.85 8.77
C HIS A 8 1.65 13.45 7.41
N ASN A 9 1.20 12.32 6.86
CA ASN A 9 1.59 11.83 5.53
C ASN A 9 0.58 12.21 4.46
N PHE A 10 -0.67 12.44 4.84
CA PHE A 10 -1.79 12.78 3.97
C PHE A 10 -2.29 14.20 4.25
N LEU A 11 -3.58 14.35 4.58
CA LEU A 11 -4.14 15.66 4.84
C LEU A 11 -3.65 16.22 6.19
N VAL A 12 -3.54 17.55 6.28
CA VAL A 12 -3.22 18.25 7.53
C VAL A 12 -4.20 17.90 8.67
N SER A 13 -5.42 17.52 8.34
CA SER A 13 -6.45 17.07 9.30
C SER A 13 -6.26 15.62 9.77
N GLN A 14 -5.27 14.91 9.25
CA GLN A 14 -5.00 13.49 9.54
C GLN A 14 -3.61 13.34 10.21
N PRO A 15 -3.48 13.61 11.52
CA PRO A 15 -2.22 13.38 12.23
C PRO A 15 -1.79 11.93 12.14
N GLN A 16 -0.50 11.70 11.89
CA GLN A 16 0.09 10.38 11.90
C GLN A 16 0.11 9.81 13.33
N LEU A 17 -0.36 8.58 13.48
CA LEU A 17 -0.23 7.85 14.76
C LEU A 17 1.22 7.41 14.95
N ASN A 18 1.72 7.54 16.18
CA ASN A 18 3.07 7.13 16.52
C ASN A 18 3.13 5.62 16.85
N PHE A 19 3.31 4.77 15.85
CA PHE A 19 3.43 3.31 16.03
C PHE A 19 4.72 2.88 16.76
N HIS A 20 5.68 3.77 17.00
CA HIS A 20 6.78 3.47 17.91
C HIS A 20 6.31 3.38 19.37
N ASN A 21 5.12 3.91 19.70
CA ASN A 21 4.47 3.69 21.00
C ASN A 21 3.73 2.33 20.99
N PRO A 22 4.09 1.37 21.86
CA PRO A 22 3.43 0.08 21.91
C PRO A 22 1.94 0.15 22.29
N GLU A 23 1.52 1.18 23.03
CA GLU A 23 0.09 1.40 23.36
C GLU A 23 -0.72 1.74 22.11
N VAL A 24 -0.16 2.49 21.15
CA VAL A 24 -0.79 2.77 19.85
C VAL A 24 -0.94 1.49 19.03
N GLN A 25 0.11 0.66 18.99
CA GLN A 25 0.02 -0.64 18.33
C GLN A 25 -1.06 -1.52 18.96
N GLN A 26 -1.14 -1.55 20.29
CA GLN A 26 -2.15 -2.35 21.00
C GLN A 26 -3.56 -1.82 20.73
N ALA A 27 -3.78 -0.52 20.81
CA ALA A 27 -5.08 0.09 20.51
C ALA A 27 -5.55 -0.23 19.06
N HIS A 28 -4.61 -0.29 18.11
CA HIS A 28 -4.93 -0.68 16.74
C HIS A 28 -5.35 -2.17 16.64
N LEU A 29 -4.65 -3.05 17.34
CA LEU A 29 -5.02 -4.47 17.44
C LEU A 29 -6.36 -4.67 18.15
N ASP A 30 -6.64 -3.90 19.20
CA ASP A 30 -7.92 -3.96 19.93
C ASP A 30 -9.09 -3.52 19.03
N ALA A 31 -8.88 -2.47 18.22
CA ALA A 31 -9.87 -2.04 17.23
C ALA A 31 -10.12 -3.12 16.16
N GLN A 32 -9.07 -3.81 15.70
CA GLN A 32 -9.21 -4.94 14.79
C GLN A 32 -9.97 -6.10 15.43
N ARG A 33 -9.62 -6.49 16.65
CA ARG A 33 -10.28 -7.55 17.43
C ARG A 33 -11.77 -7.27 17.61
N PHE A 34 -12.13 -6.03 17.91
CA PHE A 34 -13.53 -5.61 18.03
C PHE A 34 -14.37 -6.00 16.81
N TRP A 35 -13.83 -5.87 15.60
CA TRP A 35 -14.54 -6.23 14.39
C TRP A 35 -14.50 -7.74 14.11
N LEU A 36 -13.38 -8.40 14.37
CA LEU A 36 -13.25 -9.86 14.22
C LEU A 36 -14.22 -10.61 15.13
N GLU A 37 -14.39 -10.18 16.37
CA GLU A 37 -15.38 -10.74 17.32
C GLU A 37 -16.84 -10.55 16.87
N ARG A 38 -17.09 -9.65 15.92
CA ARG A 38 -18.40 -9.40 15.29
C ARG A 38 -18.60 -10.16 13.98
N GLY A 39 -17.67 -11.04 13.64
CA GLY A 39 -17.78 -11.92 12.48
C GLY A 39 -17.27 -11.32 11.17
N VAL A 40 -16.34 -10.35 11.23
CA VAL A 40 -15.60 -9.90 10.03
C VAL A 40 -14.59 -10.96 9.65
N ASP A 41 -14.60 -11.44 8.41
CA ASP A 41 -13.75 -12.52 7.90
C ASP A 41 -12.37 -12.04 7.42
N GLY A 42 -12.12 -10.73 7.39
CA GLY A 42 -10.84 -10.19 6.98
C GLY A 42 -10.77 -8.68 7.00
N VAL A 43 -9.59 -8.15 6.79
CA VAL A 43 -9.31 -6.72 6.81
C VAL A 43 -8.49 -6.28 5.59
N ARG A 44 -8.82 -5.11 5.06
CA ARG A 44 -7.94 -4.39 4.15
C ARG A 44 -7.18 -3.34 4.96
N MET A 45 -5.85 -3.44 4.95
CA MET A 45 -4.98 -2.49 5.63
C MET A 45 -4.61 -1.37 4.67
N ASP A 46 -5.20 -0.22 4.92
CA ASP A 46 -4.96 1.02 4.17
C ASP A 46 -3.54 1.52 4.42
N ALA A 47 -2.85 1.92 3.35
CA ALA A 47 -1.52 2.55 3.43
C ALA A 47 -0.58 1.88 4.44
N CYS A 48 -0.55 0.54 4.47
CA CYS A 48 0.12 -0.24 5.52
C CYS A 48 1.64 -0.04 5.59
N VAL A 49 2.22 0.63 4.63
CA VAL A 49 3.65 1.01 4.61
C VAL A 49 3.96 2.20 5.52
N PHE A 50 2.96 2.96 5.97
CA PHE A 50 3.12 4.21 6.73
C PHE A 50 2.98 4.05 8.24
N HIS A 51 2.87 2.86 8.80
CA HIS A 51 2.76 2.68 10.24
C HIS A 51 3.96 3.27 10.99
N PHE A 52 5.16 3.04 10.48
CA PHE A 52 6.39 3.52 11.11
C PHE A 52 7.11 4.53 10.24
N HIS A 53 7.69 5.52 10.88
CA HIS A 53 8.58 6.51 10.33
C HIS A 53 9.96 6.40 10.97
N ASP A 54 10.96 7.05 10.40
CA ASP A 54 12.29 7.14 11.00
C ASP A 54 12.23 7.77 12.40
N ARG A 55 12.84 7.11 13.39
CA ARG A 55 12.83 7.59 14.80
C ARG A 55 13.52 8.93 15.00
N GLU A 56 14.51 9.22 14.16
CA GLU A 56 15.28 10.46 14.22
C GLU A 56 14.59 11.61 13.47
N LEU A 57 13.46 11.33 12.82
CA LEU A 57 12.69 12.30 12.03
C LEU A 57 13.54 12.97 10.94
N ARG A 58 14.45 12.22 10.32
CA ARG A 58 15.25 12.72 9.21
C ARG A 58 14.38 13.08 8.01
N SER A 59 14.78 14.11 7.29
CA SER A 59 14.11 14.49 6.05
C SER A 59 14.44 13.52 4.93
N ASN A 60 13.43 13.17 4.13
CA ASN A 60 13.64 12.40 2.91
C ASN A 60 14.59 13.15 1.96
N PRO A 61 15.55 12.45 1.33
CA PRO A 61 16.39 13.08 0.32
C PRO A 61 15.61 13.31 -0.98
N PRO A 62 16.11 14.18 -1.88
CA PRO A 62 15.53 14.34 -3.23
C PRO A 62 15.50 13.00 -3.97
N ALA A 63 14.42 12.73 -4.69
CA ALA A 63 14.33 11.59 -5.58
C ALA A 63 15.25 11.76 -6.80
N LEU A 64 15.95 10.72 -7.20
CA LEU A 64 16.73 10.72 -8.44
C LEU A 64 15.83 10.78 -9.68
N VAL A 65 14.69 10.11 -9.61
CA VAL A 65 13.63 10.12 -10.61
C VAL A 65 12.33 10.50 -9.92
N ARG A 66 11.60 11.48 -10.45
CA ARG A 66 10.32 11.90 -9.90
C ARG A 66 9.26 10.83 -10.16
N ASP A 67 8.50 10.48 -9.15
CA ASP A 67 7.26 9.71 -9.36
C ASP A 67 6.18 10.65 -9.89
N THR A 68 5.80 10.46 -11.15
CA THR A 68 4.68 11.14 -11.80
C THR A 68 3.55 10.17 -12.16
N SER A 69 3.66 8.92 -11.73
CA SER A 69 2.65 7.87 -12.02
C SER A 69 1.44 7.98 -11.11
N THR A 70 1.65 8.36 -9.86
CA THR A 70 0.61 8.46 -8.82
C THR A 70 0.31 9.88 -8.38
N VAL A 71 1.24 10.82 -8.63
CA VAL A 71 1.10 12.24 -8.25
C VAL A 71 1.46 13.14 -9.43
N THR A 72 0.98 14.38 -9.39
CA THR A 72 1.33 15.37 -10.42
C THR A 72 2.80 15.77 -10.32
N ASP A 73 3.40 16.20 -11.44
CA ASP A 73 4.81 16.58 -11.55
C ASP A 73 5.22 17.78 -10.66
N VAL A 74 4.24 18.58 -10.23
CA VAL A 74 4.43 19.71 -9.32
C VAL A 74 4.25 19.35 -7.85
N ASN A 75 3.84 18.10 -7.54
CA ASN A 75 3.62 17.68 -6.16
C ASN A 75 4.98 17.40 -5.47
N PRO A 76 5.30 18.10 -4.36
CA PRO A 76 6.54 17.88 -3.62
C PRO A 76 6.75 16.44 -3.14
N TYR A 77 5.67 15.68 -2.95
CA TYR A 77 5.75 14.27 -2.58
C TYR A 77 6.56 13.48 -3.63
N GLY A 78 6.22 13.55 -4.90
CA GLY A 78 6.94 12.83 -5.97
C GLY A 78 8.37 13.33 -6.24
N MET A 79 8.82 14.39 -5.53
CA MET A 79 10.19 14.92 -5.63
C MET A 79 11.14 14.33 -4.58
N GLN A 80 10.66 13.46 -3.69
CA GLN A 80 11.41 12.90 -2.58
C GLN A 80 11.56 11.38 -2.73
N ALA A 81 12.70 10.85 -2.30
CA ALA A 81 12.87 9.41 -2.09
C ALA A 81 12.35 9.07 -0.68
N HIS A 82 11.27 8.30 -0.60
CA HIS A 82 10.53 8.04 0.64
C HIS A 82 11.17 6.91 1.47
N ILE A 83 12.37 7.18 2.01
CA ILE A 83 13.16 6.20 2.79
C ILE A 83 13.02 6.38 4.30
N TYR A 84 12.44 7.49 4.77
CA TYR A 84 12.32 7.82 6.19
C TYR A 84 10.88 7.93 6.70
N ASP A 85 9.91 8.13 5.84
CA ASP A 85 8.52 8.33 6.22
C ASP A 85 7.63 7.10 6.03
N LYS A 86 8.10 6.08 5.33
CA LYS A 86 7.39 4.82 5.12
C LYS A 86 8.34 3.63 5.02
N THR A 87 7.79 2.41 4.93
CA THR A 87 8.53 1.15 4.72
C THR A 87 9.63 0.85 5.75
N GLN A 88 9.47 1.36 6.99
CA GLN A 88 10.47 1.13 8.02
C GLN A 88 10.47 -0.35 8.48
N PRO A 89 11.64 -0.93 8.81
CA PRO A 89 11.78 -2.35 9.14
C PRO A 89 10.97 -2.78 10.37
N GLU A 90 10.69 -1.87 11.30
CA GLU A 90 9.86 -2.14 12.48
C GLU A 90 8.44 -2.56 12.12
N ASN A 91 7.97 -2.23 10.91
CA ASN A 91 6.64 -2.61 10.44
C ASN A 91 6.46 -4.13 10.34
N ILE A 92 7.52 -4.87 10.05
CA ILE A 92 7.48 -6.34 9.95
C ILE A 92 6.97 -6.95 11.25
N ALA A 93 7.54 -6.56 12.39
CA ALA A 93 7.13 -7.08 13.69
C ALA A 93 5.66 -6.73 14.01
N PHE A 94 5.19 -5.56 13.60
CA PHE A 94 3.79 -5.19 13.77
C PHE A 94 2.86 -6.02 12.86
N LEU A 95 3.21 -6.22 11.60
CA LEU A 95 2.44 -7.07 10.69
C LEU A 95 2.36 -8.53 11.18
N GLN A 96 3.41 -9.04 11.81
CA GLN A 96 3.39 -10.35 12.45
C GLN A 96 2.39 -10.42 13.61
N ARG A 97 2.29 -9.37 14.42
CA ARG A 97 1.27 -9.27 15.49
C ARG A 97 -0.15 -9.22 14.91
N VAL A 98 -0.36 -8.44 13.84
CA VAL A 98 -1.63 -8.40 13.10
C VAL A 98 -2.00 -9.79 12.60
N ARG A 99 -1.04 -10.51 11.97
CA ARG A 99 -1.26 -11.87 11.44
C ARG A 99 -1.59 -12.86 12.55
N ALA A 100 -0.88 -12.81 13.66
CA ALA A 100 -1.15 -13.70 14.80
C ALA A 100 -2.59 -13.54 15.29
N GLN A 101 -3.07 -12.30 15.41
CA GLN A 101 -4.45 -12.05 15.81
C GLN A 101 -5.46 -12.53 14.76
N LEU A 102 -5.22 -12.30 13.48
CA LEU A 102 -6.11 -12.79 12.40
C LEU A 102 -6.22 -14.31 12.40
N ASN A 103 -5.12 -15.00 12.65
CA ASN A 103 -5.11 -16.47 12.74
C ASN A 103 -6.01 -17.02 13.88
N GLU A 104 -6.18 -16.29 15.00
CA GLU A 104 -7.11 -16.66 16.08
C GLU A 104 -8.56 -16.77 15.59
N PHE A 105 -8.92 -15.99 14.57
CA PHE A 105 -10.27 -15.91 14.03
C PHE A 105 -10.44 -16.59 12.66
N GLY A 106 -9.38 -17.20 12.12
CA GLY A 106 -9.40 -17.72 10.75
C GLY A 106 -9.61 -16.65 9.68
N ALA A 107 -9.29 -15.38 10.01
CA ALA A 107 -9.52 -14.23 9.16
C ALA A 107 -8.30 -13.94 8.27
N VAL A 108 -8.53 -13.20 7.17
CA VAL A 108 -7.50 -12.87 6.18
C VAL A 108 -7.16 -11.39 6.16
N SER A 109 -5.99 -11.04 5.60
CA SER A 109 -5.58 -9.65 5.38
C SER A 109 -5.13 -9.41 3.95
N ILE A 110 -5.45 -8.21 3.45
CA ILE A 110 -4.87 -7.65 2.23
C ILE A 110 -4.25 -6.29 2.57
N GLY A 111 -3.00 -6.06 2.18
CA GLY A 111 -2.31 -4.79 2.40
C GLY A 111 -2.22 -3.95 1.15
N GLU A 112 -2.40 -2.64 1.31
CA GLU A 112 -2.10 -1.67 0.28
C GLU A 112 -0.64 -1.23 0.39
N VAL A 113 0.14 -1.49 -0.67
CA VAL A 113 1.58 -1.22 -0.70
C VAL A 113 1.89 -0.13 -1.72
N SER A 114 2.23 1.06 -1.21
CA SER A 114 2.71 2.19 -1.99
C SER A 114 4.16 2.47 -1.61
N SER A 115 5.11 1.88 -2.31
CA SER A 115 6.54 2.06 -2.08
C SER A 115 7.29 2.25 -3.39
N ASP A 116 8.53 2.73 -3.31
CA ASP A 116 9.39 2.99 -4.47
C ASP A 116 9.76 1.68 -5.21
N ASP A 117 9.87 0.56 -4.48
CA ASP A 117 9.90 -0.80 -5.04
C ASP A 117 8.73 -1.62 -4.47
N ALA A 118 7.54 -1.36 -5.00
CA ALA A 118 6.31 -1.94 -4.49
C ALA A 118 6.27 -3.48 -4.58
N LEU A 119 6.86 -4.07 -5.61
CA LEU A 119 6.86 -5.53 -5.78
C LEU A 119 7.78 -6.23 -4.76
N ALA A 120 8.95 -5.66 -4.48
CA ALA A 120 9.82 -6.15 -3.41
C ALA A 120 9.14 -6.02 -2.05
N GLN A 121 8.47 -4.89 -1.80
CA GLN A 121 7.76 -4.66 -0.55
C GLN A 121 6.55 -5.59 -0.38
N MET A 122 5.81 -5.88 -1.46
CA MET A 122 4.74 -6.88 -1.44
C MET A 122 5.28 -8.27 -1.11
N ALA A 123 6.42 -8.66 -1.71
CA ALA A 123 7.08 -9.93 -1.41
C ALA A 123 7.46 -9.99 0.07
N GLU A 124 8.18 -9.00 0.57
CA GLU A 124 8.60 -8.93 1.97
C GLU A 124 7.41 -9.01 2.95
N TYR A 125 6.31 -8.35 2.65
CA TYR A 125 5.14 -8.29 3.54
C TYR A 125 4.25 -9.54 3.48
N THR A 126 4.42 -10.42 2.49
CA THR A 126 3.59 -11.63 2.31
C THR A 126 4.36 -12.93 2.46
N GLU A 127 5.70 -12.91 2.39
CA GLU A 127 6.54 -14.11 2.55
C GLU A 127 6.51 -14.68 3.98
N GLY A 128 6.85 -15.95 4.10
CA GLY A 128 7.04 -16.66 5.38
C GLY A 128 5.75 -17.03 6.12
N GLY A 129 4.59 -16.67 5.58
CA GLY A 129 3.29 -17.08 6.13
C GLY A 129 2.93 -16.46 7.49
N ASP A 130 3.68 -15.50 7.97
CA ASP A 130 3.56 -14.90 9.30
C ASP A 130 3.24 -13.38 9.29
N LYS A 131 3.06 -12.78 8.11
CA LYS A 131 2.72 -11.38 7.90
C LYS A 131 1.36 -11.28 7.17
N LEU A 132 1.21 -10.39 6.22
CA LEU A 132 -0.03 -10.29 5.43
C LEU A 132 -0.30 -11.56 4.64
N HIS A 133 -1.58 -11.89 4.43
CA HIS A 133 -1.95 -13.02 3.57
C HIS A 133 -1.72 -12.67 2.09
N MET A 134 -2.00 -11.44 1.71
CA MET A 134 -1.76 -10.92 0.36
C MET A 134 -1.55 -9.41 0.40
N ALA A 135 -0.98 -8.86 -0.66
CA ALA A 135 -0.82 -7.43 -0.83
C ALA A 135 -1.06 -7.02 -2.28
N TYR A 136 -1.44 -5.77 -2.51
CA TYR A 136 -1.51 -5.17 -3.84
C TYR A 136 -0.72 -3.86 -3.88
N SER A 137 -0.26 -3.51 -5.07
CA SER A 137 0.44 -2.26 -5.36
C SER A 137 -0.30 -1.43 -6.39
N PHE A 138 0.21 -0.23 -6.65
CA PHE A 138 -0.32 0.68 -7.66
C PHE A 138 0.25 0.43 -9.07
N ASN A 139 1.06 -0.58 -9.25
CA ASN A 139 1.74 -0.84 -10.53
C ASN A 139 0.79 -1.05 -11.71
N LEU A 140 -0.42 -1.59 -11.48
CA LEU A 140 -1.47 -1.72 -12.51
C LEU A 140 -2.52 -0.60 -12.45
N LEU A 141 -2.34 0.42 -11.61
CA LEU A 141 -3.21 1.60 -11.55
C LEU A 141 -2.73 2.75 -12.44
N THR A 142 -1.69 2.53 -13.23
CA THR A 142 -1.08 3.51 -14.14
C THR A 142 -1.84 3.60 -15.48
N PRO A 143 -1.61 4.65 -16.29
CA PRO A 143 -2.17 4.75 -17.64
C PRO A 143 -1.67 3.70 -18.61
N GLU A 144 -0.56 3.02 -18.33
CA GLU A 144 0.00 2.03 -19.21
C GLU A 144 -0.88 0.78 -19.28
N PHE A 145 -1.37 0.48 -20.48
CA PHE A 145 -2.19 -0.70 -20.76
C PHE A 145 -1.61 -1.47 -21.93
N SER A 146 -0.86 -2.52 -21.61
CA SER A 146 -0.35 -3.47 -22.59
C SER A 146 -0.18 -4.86 -21.95
N ALA A 147 -0.31 -5.90 -22.75
CA ALA A 147 -0.03 -7.26 -22.30
C ALA A 147 1.42 -7.41 -21.80
N ALA A 148 2.35 -6.67 -22.42
CA ALA A 148 3.76 -6.66 -22.03
C ALA A 148 3.95 -6.06 -20.63
N HIS A 149 3.29 -4.92 -20.34
CA HIS A 149 3.33 -4.30 -19.02
C HIS A 149 2.77 -5.22 -17.94
N ILE A 150 1.56 -5.76 -18.14
CA ILE A 150 0.92 -6.67 -17.18
C ILE A 150 1.79 -7.91 -16.95
N ARG A 151 2.29 -8.54 -18.01
CA ARG A 151 3.20 -9.69 -17.93
C ARG A 151 4.44 -9.34 -17.12
N LYS A 152 5.08 -8.22 -17.42
CA LYS A 152 6.26 -7.76 -16.70
C LYS A 152 6.01 -7.65 -15.19
N GLN A 153 4.87 -7.05 -14.76
CA GLN A 153 4.56 -6.94 -13.34
C GLN A 153 4.44 -8.32 -12.67
N VAL A 154 3.81 -9.27 -13.35
CA VAL A 154 3.66 -10.64 -12.83
C VAL A 154 5.00 -11.38 -12.76
N GLU A 155 5.82 -11.28 -13.81
CA GLU A 155 7.14 -11.91 -13.88
C GLU A 155 8.10 -11.29 -12.85
N ASP A 156 8.18 -9.97 -12.76
CA ASP A 156 9.02 -9.25 -11.79
C ASP A 156 8.63 -9.63 -10.33
N PHE A 157 7.35 -9.77 -10.02
CA PHE A 157 6.91 -10.22 -8.69
C PHE A 157 7.32 -11.67 -8.44
N LYS A 158 7.10 -12.55 -9.42
CA LYS A 158 7.45 -13.98 -9.31
C LYS A 158 8.95 -14.20 -9.08
N GLU A 159 9.80 -13.35 -9.67
CA GLU A 159 11.24 -13.43 -9.46
C GLU A 159 11.68 -13.00 -8.06
N ARG A 160 10.90 -12.13 -7.39
CA ARG A 160 11.21 -11.56 -6.08
C ARG A 160 10.61 -12.33 -4.93
N VAL A 161 9.42 -12.90 -5.13
CA VAL A 161 8.68 -13.61 -4.10
C VAL A 161 9.14 -15.06 -4.00
N LYS A 162 9.24 -15.58 -2.76
CA LYS A 162 9.50 -17.00 -2.51
C LYS A 162 8.21 -17.78 -2.33
N ASP A 163 7.37 -17.35 -1.38
CA ASP A 163 6.14 -18.02 -0.97
C ASP A 163 4.99 -17.04 -0.67
N GLY A 164 5.18 -15.75 -1.02
CA GLY A 164 4.19 -14.71 -0.81
C GLY A 164 3.08 -14.70 -1.86
N TRP A 165 2.06 -13.88 -1.63
CA TRP A 165 0.88 -13.81 -2.49
C TRP A 165 0.54 -12.38 -2.92
N ALA A 166 0.43 -12.15 -4.24
CA ALA A 166 -0.05 -10.90 -4.79
C ALA A 166 -1.56 -10.91 -4.95
N SER A 167 -2.19 -9.77 -4.64
CA SER A 167 -3.52 -9.43 -5.11
C SER A 167 -3.39 -8.40 -6.22
N TRP A 168 -3.71 -8.77 -7.45
CA TRP A 168 -3.59 -7.88 -8.59
C TRP A 168 -4.82 -6.97 -8.69
N SER A 169 -4.60 -5.66 -8.53
CA SER A 169 -5.66 -4.65 -8.60
C SER A 169 -5.47 -3.76 -9.82
N VAL A 170 -6.47 -3.72 -10.68
CA VAL A 170 -6.53 -2.84 -11.85
C VAL A 170 -7.40 -1.60 -11.62
N GLY A 171 -7.95 -1.45 -10.43
CA GLY A 171 -8.77 -0.30 -10.04
C GLY A 171 -8.95 -0.20 -8.53
N ASN A 172 -8.99 1.03 -8.01
CA ASN A 172 -9.39 1.34 -6.64
C ASN A 172 -10.07 2.72 -6.61
N HIS A 173 -10.41 3.21 -5.41
CA HIS A 173 -11.08 4.50 -5.22
C HIS A 173 -10.15 5.72 -5.41
N ASP A 174 -8.82 5.53 -5.36
CA ASP A 174 -7.82 6.60 -5.52
C ASP A 174 -7.35 6.77 -6.97
N ALA A 175 -7.67 5.83 -7.86
CA ALA A 175 -7.26 5.88 -9.25
C ALA A 175 -8.43 6.21 -10.19
N ILE A 176 -8.12 6.82 -11.33
CA ILE A 176 -9.07 6.99 -12.42
C ILE A 176 -9.64 5.64 -12.80
N ARG A 177 -10.97 5.52 -12.94
CA ARG A 177 -11.65 4.27 -13.26
C ARG A 177 -11.01 3.59 -14.46
N VAL A 178 -10.81 2.29 -14.38
CA VAL A 178 -10.06 1.50 -15.36
C VAL A 178 -10.58 1.68 -16.80
N VAL A 179 -11.89 1.74 -16.99
CA VAL A 179 -12.49 1.96 -18.32
C VAL A 179 -12.14 3.34 -18.89
N THR A 180 -12.05 4.36 -18.06
CA THR A 180 -11.62 5.70 -18.47
C THR A 180 -10.12 5.76 -18.72
N ARG A 181 -9.34 5.14 -17.82
CA ARG A 181 -7.87 5.17 -17.86
C ARG A 181 -7.30 4.38 -19.04
N TRP A 182 -7.87 3.21 -19.32
CA TRP A 182 -7.42 2.28 -20.36
C TRP A 182 -8.32 2.23 -21.60
N GLY A 183 -9.47 2.88 -21.56
CA GLY A 183 -10.49 2.81 -22.61
C GLY A 183 -10.18 3.58 -23.90
N GLY A 184 -9.04 4.23 -23.98
CA GLY A 184 -8.62 5.02 -25.17
C GLY A 184 -9.05 6.48 -25.12
N ALA A 185 -8.78 7.23 -26.20
CA ALA A 185 -9.12 8.65 -26.31
C ALA A 185 -10.65 8.88 -26.26
N PRO A 186 -11.10 10.10 -25.86
CA PRO A 186 -12.52 10.46 -25.91
C PRO A 186 -13.15 10.14 -27.25
N GLY A 187 -14.23 9.37 -27.27
CA GLY A 187 -14.91 8.93 -28.49
C GLY A 187 -14.52 7.53 -28.99
N GLN A 188 -13.49 6.91 -28.42
CA GLN A 188 -13.18 5.50 -28.66
C GLN A 188 -13.96 4.64 -27.64
N ASN A 189 -14.89 3.82 -28.14
CA ASN A 189 -15.78 3.03 -27.29
C ASN A 189 -15.19 1.65 -26.98
N ALA A 190 -14.02 1.60 -26.35
CA ALA A 190 -13.42 0.35 -25.88
C ALA A 190 -14.03 -0.14 -24.55
N GLY A 191 -14.85 0.68 -23.89
CA GLY A 191 -15.38 0.46 -22.56
C GLY A 191 -16.04 -0.87 -22.29
N PRO A 192 -17.00 -1.35 -23.13
CA PRO A 192 -17.68 -2.62 -22.87
C PRO A 192 -16.75 -3.85 -22.99
N ALA A 193 -15.81 -3.83 -23.93
CA ALA A 193 -14.84 -4.91 -24.09
C ALA A 193 -13.83 -4.93 -22.93
N LEU A 194 -13.33 -3.76 -22.54
CA LEU A 194 -12.43 -3.62 -21.43
C LEU A 194 -13.10 -3.98 -20.09
N ALA A 195 -14.34 -3.56 -19.87
CA ALA A 195 -15.10 -3.90 -18.66
C ALA A 195 -15.36 -5.41 -18.51
N LYS A 196 -15.28 -6.18 -19.59
CA LYS A 196 -15.36 -7.66 -19.54
C LYS A 196 -13.99 -8.31 -19.29
N LEU A 197 -12.91 -7.61 -19.57
CA LEU A 197 -11.54 -8.12 -19.42
C LEU A 197 -11.07 -7.98 -17.96
N VAL A 198 -11.48 -6.94 -17.28
CA VAL A 198 -11.10 -6.59 -15.91
C VAL A 198 -12.23 -6.84 -14.92
#